data_edc25ba23bdb0474016f92e5297ae9ac
#
_entry.id   edc25ba23bdb0474016f92e5297ae9ac
#
_cell.length_a   1.000
_cell.length_b   1.000
_cell.length_c   1.000
_cell.angle_alpha   90.00
_cell.angle_beta   90.00
_cell.angle_gamma   90.00
#
_symmetry.space_group_name_H-M   'P 1'
#
loop_
_entity.id
_entity.type
_entity.pdbx_description
1 polymer ?
#
loop_
_entity_poly.entity_id
_entity_poly.type
_entity_poly.pdbx_seq_one_letter_code
_entity_poly.pdbx_strand_id
1 'polypeptide(L)'
;MDRLDIDKKRAIELGVRYVNIHWKSVIETEVEVSVLSGGYSSRLYLVEDTSTSKSNPIRKFLVRLYGGKIVTGDDPIRPEGGEVKETLVFYAMDLAGLGPKLYGSFDGGRVEQFVPSQMLRDVGYDQRSETMSELARKLARFHSLDLPISQERHQVLDVCEFYLEKRDFEQFRRLAHHFGFMDVSRFEDLDVKSEIQWLRKVEQLVNGRIVTISGDLNKNNILIRDEPDKFGERVMMIDYELAARDYRGRDIGQVFAYKVLEMKDDCFRICCEYPDETWRRAFVTEYLKQTKSLNYFEWDEKLDNVDHVLMEAEFFMFHSIHMITGIFINQKEDSVFYNMPADMVLSMLDFGSYFINMYHQRKALFIETYGKLLNLIE
;
A
#
# COMPACT_ATOMS: atom_id res chain seq x y z
N MET A 1 15.13 -2.04 28.82
CA MET A 1 15.38 -2.50 27.46
C MET A 1 14.07 -2.33 26.72
N ASP A 2 14.05 -1.47 25.73
CA ASP A 2 12.83 -1.15 24.99
C ASP A 2 12.35 -2.45 24.32
N ARG A 3 11.08 -2.84 24.51
CA ARG A 3 10.49 -4.06 23.92
C ARG A 3 10.53 -4.06 22.38
N LEU A 4 11.00 -2.98 21.80
CA LEU A 4 11.01 -2.68 20.36
C LEU A 4 12.40 -2.82 19.71
N ASP A 5 13.35 -3.54 20.32
CA ASP A 5 14.67 -3.71 19.72
C ASP A 5 15.08 -5.18 19.64
N ILE A 6 15.78 -5.54 18.56
CA ILE A 6 16.31 -6.90 18.31
C ILE A 6 17.82 -6.85 18.45
N ASP A 7 18.35 -7.43 19.55
CA ASP A 7 19.77 -7.73 19.67
C ASP A 7 20.14 -9.06 19.00
N LYS A 8 21.43 -9.33 18.85
CA LYS A 8 21.95 -10.54 18.20
C LYS A 8 21.52 -11.83 18.90
N LYS A 9 21.44 -11.82 20.22
CA LYS A 9 21.01 -12.98 21.01
C LYS A 9 19.56 -13.32 20.75
N ARG A 10 18.67 -12.30 20.80
CA ARG A 10 17.25 -12.48 20.47
C ARG A 10 17.04 -12.89 19.02
N ALA A 11 17.85 -12.36 18.09
CA ALA A 11 17.81 -12.76 16.67
C ALA A 11 18.12 -14.26 16.50
N ILE A 12 19.15 -14.78 17.18
CA ILE A 12 19.49 -16.23 17.17
C ILE A 12 18.34 -17.06 17.77
N GLU A 13 17.80 -16.64 18.93
CA GLU A 13 16.67 -17.33 19.57
C GLU A 13 15.44 -17.42 18.63
N LEU A 14 15.12 -16.33 17.92
CA LEU A 14 14.04 -16.32 16.94
C LEU A 14 14.37 -17.21 15.74
N GLY A 15 15.61 -17.20 15.25
CA GLY A 15 16.08 -18.09 14.20
C GLY A 15 15.92 -19.56 14.55
N VAL A 16 16.33 -19.96 15.76
CA VAL A 16 16.18 -21.34 16.26
C VAL A 16 14.71 -21.72 16.39
N ARG A 17 13.90 -20.82 16.94
CA ARG A 17 12.50 -21.11 17.26
C ARG A 17 11.60 -21.21 16.02
N TYR A 18 11.82 -20.34 15.03
CA TYR A 18 10.87 -20.14 13.94
C TYR A 18 11.42 -20.48 12.55
N VAL A 19 12.74 -20.36 12.33
CA VAL A 19 13.33 -20.55 10.99
C VAL A 19 13.84 -21.98 10.80
N ASN A 20 14.89 -22.35 11.52
CA ASN A 20 15.39 -23.73 11.55
C ASN A 20 16.40 -23.95 12.69
N ILE A 21 16.64 -25.25 13.00
CA ILE A 21 17.53 -25.67 14.10
C ILE A 21 19.02 -25.31 13.87
N HIS A 22 19.45 -25.08 12.63
CA HIS A 22 20.84 -24.73 12.32
C HIS A 22 21.28 -23.40 12.94
N TRP A 23 20.33 -22.49 13.23
CA TRP A 23 20.59 -21.25 13.96
C TRP A 23 21.13 -21.49 15.36
N LYS A 24 20.97 -22.70 15.93
CA LYS A 24 21.54 -23.07 17.26
C LYS A 24 23.07 -23.09 17.26
N SER A 25 23.69 -23.32 16.11
CA SER A 25 25.15 -23.35 15.98
C SER A 25 25.77 -22.00 15.62
N VAL A 26 24.97 -20.99 15.33
CA VAL A 26 25.41 -19.64 15.00
C VAL A 26 25.74 -18.87 16.29
N ILE A 27 26.89 -18.22 16.34
CA ILE A 27 27.30 -17.42 17.50
C ILE A 27 27.12 -15.92 17.23
N GLU A 28 26.99 -15.13 18.28
CA GLU A 28 26.68 -13.69 18.18
C GLU A 28 27.66 -12.89 17.31
N THR A 29 28.95 -13.30 17.25
CA THR A 29 29.96 -12.66 16.40
C THR A 29 29.78 -12.93 14.91
N GLU A 30 28.98 -13.93 14.57
CA GLU A 30 28.64 -14.33 13.21
C GLU A 30 27.20 -13.92 12.81
N VAL A 31 26.54 -13.07 13.61
CA VAL A 31 25.22 -12.54 13.29
C VAL A 31 25.30 -11.04 13.04
N GLU A 32 24.70 -10.61 11.95
CA GLU A 32 24.44 -9.22 11.68
C GLU A 32 22.95 -8.95 11.80
N VAL A 33 22.58 -7.85 12.48
CA VAL A 33 21.21 -7.38 12.61
C VAL A 33 21.19 -5.93 12.15
N SER A 34 20.44 -5.65 11.10
CA SER A 34 20.31 -4.32 10.52
C SER A 34 18.84 -3.92 10.42
N VAL A 35 18.58 -2.63 10.63
CA VAL A 35 17.23 -2.06 10.44
C VAL A 35 17.06 -1.79 8.95
N LEU A 36 16.01 -2.33 8.34
CA LEU A 36 15.60 -1.97 7.00
C LEU A 36 14.81 -0.67 7.06
N SER A 37 15.26 0.35 6.32
CA SER A 37 14.54 1.62 6.19
C SER A 37 13.20 1.42 5.49
N GLY A 38 12.16 2.19 5.89
CA GLY A 38 10.89 2.30 5.14
C GLY A 38 9.63 1.79 5.83
N GLY A 39 9.64 1.35 7.09
CA GLY A 39 8.43 0.98 7.83
C GLY A 39 7.91 2.13 8.69
N TYR A 40 6.73 2.67 8.36
CA TYR A 40 6.09 3.73 9.17
C TYR A 40 5.27 3.18 10.34
N SER A 41 4.74 1.97 10.21
CA SER A 41 3.84 1.34 11.20
C SER A 41 4.52 0.26 12.04
N SER A 42 5.67 -0.25 11.59
CA SER A 42 6.42 -1.33 12.24
C SER A 42 7.92 -1.16 12.04
N ARG A 43 8.73 -1.77 12.92
CA ARG A 43 10.18 -1.89 12.70
C ARG A 43 10.50 -3.21 12.04
N LEU A 44 11.25 -3.17 10.95
CA LEU A 44 11.67 -4.34 10.19
C LEU A 44 13.19 -4.52 10.31
N TYR A 45 13.60 -5.68 10.78
CA TYR A 45 15.00 -6.06 10.95
C TYR A 45 15.38 -7.15 9.96
N LEU A 46 16.51 -6.99 9.29
CA LEU A 46 17.19 -8.07 8.58
C LEU A 46 18.16 -8.75 9.54
N VAL A 47 18.02 -10.05 9.70
CA VAL A 47 18.94 -10.91 10.45
C VAL A 47 19.70 -11.78 9.46
N GLU A 48 21.04 -11.72 9.52
CA GLU A 48 21.92 -12.46 8.63
C GLU A 48 22.97 -13.28 9.41
N ASP A 49 23.08 -14.55 9.08
CA ASP A 49 24.18 -15.43 9.46
C ASP A 49 25.37 -15.19 8.52
N THR A 50 26.41 -14.53 9.03
CA THR A 50 27.63 -14.20 8.28
C THR A 50 28.75 -15.23 8.44
N SER A 51 28.48 -16.37 9.11
CA SER A 51 29.44 -17.46 9.29
C SER A 51 29.97 -18.01 7.96
N THR A 52 31.14 -18.55 7.97
CA THR A 52 31.72 -19.25 6.80
C THR A 52 31.12 -20.64 6.58
N SER A 53 30.39 -21.17 7.57
CA SER A 53 29.70 -22.45 7.49
C SER A 53 28.54 -22.41 6.49
N LYS A 54 28.48 -23.41 5.61
CA LYS A 54 27.36 -23.58 4.66
C LYS A 54 26.26 -24.53 5.21
N SER A 55 26.32 -24.87 6.49
CA SER A 55 25.37 -25.84 7.09
C SER A 55 23.98 -25.24 7.28
N ASN A 56 23.85 -23.91 7.41
CA ASN A 56 22.57 -23.24 7.56
C ASN A 56 21.94 -22.95 6.17
N PRO A 57 20.85 -23.63 5.79
CA PRO A 57 20.23 -23.44 4.48
C PRO A 57 19.46 -22.12 4.37
N ILE A 58 19.07 -21.51 5.50
CA ILE A 58 18.34 -20.25 5.55
C ILE A 58 19.15 -19.29 6.41
N ARG A 59 20.02 -18.52 5.76
CA ARG A 59 20.98 -17.61 6.40
C ARG A 59 20.42 -16.21 6.65
N LYS A 60 19.31 -15.86 6.00
CA LYS A 60 18.68 -14.56 6.12
C LYS A 60 17.19 -14.70 6.40
N PHE A 61 16.70 -13.90 7.33
CA PHE A 61 15.27 -13.75 7.58
C PHE A 61 14.96 -12.35 8.09
N LEU A 62 13.69 -12.00 8.09
CA LEU A 62 13.20 -10.73 8.58
C LEU A 62 12.48 -10.92 9.93
N VAL A 63 12.63 -9.95 10.80
CA VAL A 63 11.83 -9.82 12.02
C VAL A 63 11.06 -8.51 11.94
N ARG A 64 9.74 -8.60 11.90
CA ARG A 64 8.85 -7.44 12.00
C ARG A 64 8.38 -7.30 13.43
N LEU A 65 8.58 -6.12 14.01
CA LEU A 65 8.03 -5.74 15.32
C LEU A 65 6.94 -4.69 15.11
N TYR A 66 5.77 -4.96 15.65
CA TYR A 66 4.63 -4.05 15.60
C TYR A 66 4.80 -2.89 16.58
N GLY A 67 4.07 -1.80 16.39
CA GLY A 67 4.10 -0.63 17.29
C GLY A 67 4.85 0.57 16.72
N GLY A 68 4.71 0.83 15.41
CA GLY A 68 5.17 2.06 14.75
C GLY A 68 4.46 3.31 15.29
N LYS A 69 5.06 4.49 15.06
CA LYS A 69 4.63 5.77 15.64
C LYS A 69 3.65 6.57 14.77
N ILE A 70 3.46 6.23 13.51
CA ILE A 70 2.71 7.06 12.55
C ILE A 70 1.22 6.73 12.51
N VAL A 71 0.88 5.44 12.57
CA VAL A 71 -0.51 4.98 12.61
C VAL A 71 -0.68 4.19 13.90
N THR A 72 -1.42 4.75 14.85
CA THR A 72 -1.73 4.07 16.12
C THR A 72 -2.90 3.10 15.92
N GLY A 73 -3.07 2.14 16.86
CA GLY A 73 -4.14 1.14 16.77
C GLY A 73 -5.56 1.72 16.72
N ASP A 74 -5.76 2.96 17.17
CA ASP A 74 -7.06 3.66 17.18
C ASP A 74 -7.27 4.56 15.95
N ASP A 75 -6.35 4.55 15.00
CA ASP A 75 -6.48 5.35 13.78
C ASP A 75 -7.52 4.70 12.85
N PRO A 76 -8.58 5.44 12.44
CA PRO A 76 -9.67 4.90 11.64
C PRO A 76 -9.25 4.46 10.23
N ILE A 77 -8.04 4.84 9.77
CA ILE A 77 -7.50 4.34 8.51
C ILE A 77 -7.25 2.83 8.55
N ARG A 78 -6.97 2.27 9.73
CA ARG A 78 -6.76 0.83 9.89
C ARG A 78 -8.09 0.11 9.97
N PRO A 79 -8.39 -0.80 9.04
CA PRO A 79 -9.55 -1.67 9.17
C PRO A 79 -9.46 -2.53 10.43
N GLU A 80 -10.61 -2.95 10.93
CA GLU A 80 -10.73 -3.82 12.11
C GLU A 80 -9.80 -5.03 12.07
N GLY A 81 -9.31 -5.46 13.23
CA GLY A 81 -8.45 -6.64 13.40
C GLY A 81 -6.96 -6.37 13.50
N GLY A 82 -6.49 -5.16 13.18
CA GLY A 82 -5.11 -4.70 13.43
C GLY A 82 -4.03 -5.71 13.02
N GLU A 83 -3.08 -5.95 13.93
CA GLU A 83 -1.90 -6.82 13.70
C GLU A 83 -2.26 -8.29 13.48
N VAL A 84 -3.35 -8.77 14.09
CA VAL A 84 -3.84 -10.14 13.92
C VAL A 84 -4.32 -10.33 12.48
N LYS A 85 -5.13 -9.41 11.98
CA LYS A 85 -5.61 -9.41 10.59
C LYS A 85 -4.44 -9.36 9.62
N GLU A 86 -3.49 -8.44 9.82
CA GLU A 86 -2.30 -8.31 8.96
C GLU A 86 -1.51 -9.63 8.90
N THR A 87 -1.32 -10.29 10.06
CA THR A 87 -0.62 -11.58 10.12
C THR A 87 -1.41 -12.69 9.39
N LEU A 88 -2.74 -12.71 9.52
CA LEU A 88 -3.59 -13.68 8.82
C LEU A 88 -3.54 -13.50 7.31
N VAL A 89 -3.61 -12.25 6.83
CA VAL A 89 -3.49 -11.94 5.40
C VAL A 89 -2.11 -12.33 4.89
N PHE A 90 -1.04 -12.00 5.62
CA PHE A 90 0.32 -12.38 5.28
C PHE A 90 0.48 -13.90 5.16
N TYR A 91 -0.08 -14.67 6.12
CA TYR A 91 -0.06 -16.12 6.08
C TYR A 91 -0.85 -16.70 4.90
N ALA A 92 -1.98 -16.14 4.58
CA ALA A 92 -2.76 -16.55 3.41
C ALA A 92 -2.01 -16.26 2.09
N MET A 93 -1.27 -15.16 2.01
CA MET A 93 -0.40 -14.86 0.87
C MET A 93 0.75 -15.87 0.73
N ASP A 94 1.36 -16.31 1.84
CA ASP A 94 2.34 -17.40 1.85
C ASP A 94 1.72 -18.70 1.32
N LEU A 95 0.59 -19.13 1.87
CA LEU A 95 -0.11 -20.35 1.43
C LEU A 95 -0.48 -20.33 -0.05
N ALA A 96 -0.93 -19.16 -0.55
CA ALA A 96 -1.22 -18.96 -1.96
C ALA A 96 0.06 -18.87 -2.83
N GLY A 97 1.24 -18.70 -2.22
CA GLY A 97 2.53 -18.49 -2.90
C GLY A 97 2.59 -17.16 -3.63
N LEU A 98 1.90 -16.16 -3.11
CA LEU A 98 1.84 -14.81 -3.64
C LEU A 98 2.75 -13.83 -2.87
N GLY A 99 3.15 -14.18 -1.65
CA GLY A 99 3.98 -13.39 -0.74
C GLY A 99 5.17 -14.17 -0.18
N PRO A 100 5.94 -13.55 0.72
CA PRO A 100 7.01 -14.20 1.46
C PRO A 100 6.46 -15.26 2.42
N LYS A 101 7.28 -16.23 2.77
CA LYS A 101 6.92 -17.24 3.76
C LYS A 101 6.82 -16.65 5.17
N LEU A 102 5.77 -16.98 5.90
CA LEU A 102 5.66 -16.74 7.34
C LEU A 102 6.35 -17.89 8.09
N TYR A 103 7.48 -17.60 8.74
CA TYR A 103 8.14 -18.61 9.57
C TYR A 103 7.46 -18.77 10.92
N GLY A 104 6.90 -17.69 11.47
CA GLY A 104 6.15 -17.75 12.72
C GLY A 104 5.74 -16.37 13.22
N SER A 105 4.86 -16.38 14.23
CA SER A 105 4.34 -15.18 14.88
C SER A 105 4.57 -15.31 16.40
N PHE A 106 4.81 -14.18 17.06
CA PHE A 106 4.99 -14.06 18.49
C PHE A 106 4.34 -12.75 18.99
N ASP A 107 4.21 -12.60 20.30
CA ASP A 107 3.62 -11.39 20.87
C ASP A 107 4.39 -10.13 20.46
N GLY A 108 3.73 -9.25 19.74
CA GLY A 108 4.28 -8.00 19.20
C GLY A 108 5.11 -8.14 17.91
N GLY A 109 5.06 -9.29 17.20
CA GLY A 109 5.80 -9.40 15.94
C GLY A 109 5.69 -10.73 15.22
N ARG A 110 6.40 -10.83 14.10
CA ARG A 110 6.50 -12.05 13.27
C ARG A 110 7.88 -12.21 12.65
N VAL A 111 8.18 -13.43 12.24
CA VAL A 111 9.40 -13.82 11.51
C VAL A 111 9.03 -14.18 10.09
N GLU A 112 9.63 -13.50 9.12
CA GLU A 112 9.31 -13.56 7.70
C GLU A 112 10.50 -14.05 6.88
N GLN A 113 10.25 -14.64 5.73
CA GLN A 113 11.27 -14.93 4.74
C GLN A 113 11.88 -13.63 4.20
N PHE A 114 13.21 -13.54 4.18
CA PHE A 114 13.91 -12.57 3.36
C PHE A 114 13.87 -13.03 1.90
N VAL A 115 13.30 -12.21 1.03
CA VAL A 115 13.26 -12.46 -0.42
C VAL A 115 14.19 -11.44 -1.10
N PRO A 116 15.28 -11.87 -1.75
CA PRO A 116 16.13 -10.98 -2.53
C PRO A 116 15.31 -10.27 -3.61
N SER A 117 15.30 -8.94 -3.55
CA SER A 117 14.40 -8.11 -4.39
C SER A 117 14.78 -6.64 -4.33
N GLN A 118 14.25 -5.85 -5.25
CA GLN A 118 14.31 -4.39 -5.28
C GLN A 118 12.90 -3.83 -5.19
N MET A 119 12.73 -2.65 -4.62
CA MET A 119 11.42 -1.99 -4.60
C MET A 119 11.06 -1.46 -5.99
N LEU A 120 9.80 -1.55 -6.37
CA LEU A 120 9.34 -1.01 -7.65
C LEU A 120 9.57 0.51 -7.77
N ARG A 121 9.56 1.24 -6.64
CA ARG A 121 9.87 2.67 -6.60
C ARG A 121 11.30 2.98 -7.11
N ASP A 122 12.25 2.07 -6.88
CA ASP A 122 13.66 2.26 -7.21
C ASP A 122 13.99 1.87 -8.65
N VAL A 123 13.23 0.90 -9.20
CA VAL A 123 13.45 0.39 -10.54
C VAL A 123 12.44 0.92 -11.58
N GLY A 124 11.25 1.33 -11.16
CA GLY A 124 10.19 1.79 -12.06
C GLY A 124 9.52 0.68 -12.88
N TYR A 125 8.40 1.02 -13.52
CA TYR A 125 7.66 0.07 -14.34
C TYR A 125 8.37 -0.27 -15.66
N ASP A 126 9.18 0.65 -16.17
CA ASP A 126 9.72 0.56 -17.53
C ASP A 126 11.01 -0.27 -17.63
N GLN A 127 11.62 -0.64 -16.50
CA GLN A 127 12.81 -1.52 -16.50
C GLN A 127 12.54 -2.93 -17.03
N ARG A 128 11.29 -3.41 -16.87
CA ARG A 128 10.85 -4.72 -17.37
C ARG A 128 9.47 -4.58 -18.00
N SER A 129 9.35 -4.97 -19.26
CA SER A 129 8.10 -4.92 -20.02
C SER A 129 6.95 -5.71 -19.35
N GLU A 130 7.29 -6.77 -18.59
CA GLU A 130 6.32 -7.66 -17.96
C GLU A 130 5.79 -7.13 -16.63
N THR A 131 6.44 -6.13 -16.00
CA THR A 131 6.13 -5.68 -14.63
C THR A 131 4.65 -5.31 -14.46
N MET A 132 4.10 -4.55 -15.41
CA MET A 132 2.69 -4.13 -15.39
C MET A 132 1.75 -5.33 -15.47
N SER A 133 1.98 -6.25 -16.40
CA SER A 133 1.12 -7.41 -16.60
C SER A 133 1.26 -8.44 -15.47
N GLU A 134 2.46 -8.59 -14.89
CA GLU A 134 2.67 -9.42 -13.69
C GLU A 134 1.90 -8.85 -12.49
N LEU A 135 1.97 -7.51 -12.27
CA LEU A 135 1.22 -6.86 -11.18
C LEU A 135 -0.30 -7.04 -11.36
N ALA A 136 -0.81 -6.86 -12.57
CA ALA A 136 -2.23 -7.06 -12.87
C ALA A 136 -2.68 -8.49 -12.56
N ARG A 137 -1.88 -9.50 -12.92
CA ARG A 137 -2.18 -10.91 -12.60
C ARG A 137 -2.06 -11.21 -11.12
N LYS A 138 -1.05 -10.66 -10.42
CA LYS A 138 -0.91 -10.78 -8.95
C LYS A 138 -2.10 -10.21 -8.22
N LEU A 139 -2.52 -9.02 -8.62
CA LEU A 139 -3.67 -8.35 -8.03
C LEU A 139 -4.96 -9.16 -8.23
N ALA A 140 -5.18 -9.72 -9.42
CA ALA A 140 -6.32 -10.60 -9.68
C ALA A 140 -6.33 -11.84 -8.78
N ARG A 141 -5.16 -12.48 -8.57
CA ARG A 141 -5.03 -13.61 -7.64
C ARG A 141 -5.28 -13.19 -6.19
N PHE A 142 -4.76 -12.04 -5.77
CA PHE A 142 -5.01 -11.51 -4.43
C PHE A 142 -6.49 -11.22 -4.21
N HIS A 143 -7.15 -10.53 -5.13
CA HIS A 143 -8.58 -10.23 -5.08
C HIS A 143 -9.49 -11.48 -5.07
N SER A 144 -8.96 -12.62 -5.51
CA SER A 144 -9.67 -13.90 -5.50
C SER A 144 -9.48 -14.71 -4.21
N LEU A 145 -8.69 -14.23 -3.25
CA LEU A 145 -8.50 -14.94 -1.99
C LEU A 145 -9.72 -14.77 -1.07
N ASP A 146 -10.18 -15.90 -0.54
CA ASP A 146 -11.14 -15.90 0.55
C ASP A 146 -10.38 -15.85 1.88
N LEU A 147 -10.37 -14.68 2.50
CA LEU A 147 -9.58 -14.42 3.69
C LEU A 147 -10.47 -14.39 4.94
N PRO A 148 -9.99 -14.88 6.10
CA PRO A 148 -10.71 -14.85 7.37
C PRO A 148 -10.64 -13.44 8.01
N ILE A 149 -11.15 -12.45 7.30
CA ILE A 149 -11.24 -11.05 7.74
C ILE A 149 -12.70 -10.59 7.71
N SER A 150 -13.00 -9.42 8.29
CA SER A 150 -14.36 -8.86 8.26
C SER A 150 -14.91 -8.85 6.82
N GLN A 151 -16.13 -9.34 6.66
CA GLN A 151 -16.83 -9.32 5.37
C GLN A 151 -17.55 -8.00 5.12
N GLU A 152 -17.60 -7.12 6.12
CA GLU A 152 -18.12 -5.77 5.97
C GLU A 152 -17.19 -4.93 5.11
N ARG A 153 -17.76 -4.14 4.21
CA ARG A 153 -17.01 -3.25 3.36
C ARG A 153 -16.38 -2.12 4.18
N HIS A 154 -15.09 -1.89 3.99
CA HIS A 154 -14.39 -0.77 4.61
C HIS A 154 -14.88 0.56 4.04
N GLN A 155 -15.47 1.41 4.91
CA GLN A 155 -16.07 2.67 4.51
C GLN A 155 -15.01 3.79 4.47
N VAL A 156 -14.18 3.80 3.44
CA VAL A 156 -13.08 4.77 3.36
C VAL A 156 -13.54 6.23 3.37
N LEU A 157 -14.76 6.52 2.90
CA LEU A 157 -15.32 7.87 2.97
C LEU A 157 -15.66 8.29 4.41
N ASP A 158 -15.96 7.35 5.31
CA ASP A 158 -16.12 7.64 6.73
C ASP A 158 -14.77 8.03 7.36
N VAL A 159 -13.69 7.39 6.92
CA VAL A 159 -12.31 7.77 7.30
C VAL A 159 -11.98 9.18 6.81
N CYS A 160 -12.36 9.50 5.58
CA CYS A 160 -12.17 10.85 5.04
C CYS A 160 -12.96 11.90 5.82
N GLU A 161 -14.22 11.60 6.20
CA GLU A 161 -15.05 12.48 7.05
C GLU A 161 -14.44 12.68 8.44
N PHE A 162 -13.94 11.63 9.06
CA PHE A 162 -13.26 11.71 10.35
C PHE A 162 -12.06 12.67 10.31
N TYR A 163 -11.20 12.56 9.29
CA TYR A 163 -10.08 13.49 9.13
C TYR A 163 -10.57 14.91 8.82
N LEU A 164 -11.65 15.06 8.06
CA LEU A 164 -12.23 16.34 7.75
C LEU A 164 -12.75 17.06 9.01
N GLU A 165 -13.45 16.35 9.89
CA GLU A 165 -13.97 16.91 11.15
C GLU A 165 -12.88 17.36 12.12
N LYS A 166 -11.72 16.67 12.08
CA LYS A 166 -10.57 16.96 12.95
C LYS A 166 -9.57 17.95 12.35
N ARG A 167 -9.78 18.42 11.12
CA ARG A 167 -8.84 19.33 10.44
C ARG A 167 -8.65 20.62 11.23
N ASP A 168 -7.41 21.04 11.31
CA ASP A 168 -6.99 22.33 11.85
C ASP A 168 -6.06 23.00 10.84
N PHE A 169 -6.64 23.82 9.97
CA PHE A 169 -5.87 24.53 8.94
C PHE A 169 -4.87 25.54 9.53
N GLU A 170 -5.10 26.08 10.71
CA GLU A 170 -4.14 26.97 11.34
C GLU A 170 -2.89 26.20 11.76
N GLN A 171 -3.09 25.00 12.34
CA GLN A 171 -1.99 24.10 12.69
C GLN A 171 -1.27 23.58 11.44
N PHE A 172 -2.00 23.22 10.40
CA PHE A 172 -1.42 22.79 9.11
C PHE A 172 -0.56 23.92 8.48
N ARG A 173 -1.05 25.17 8.47
CA ARG A 173 -0.24 26.32 8.01
C ARG A 173 1.04 26.48 8.83
N ARG A 174 0.97 26.38 10.16
CA ARG A 174 2.18 26.45 11.01
C ARG A 174 3.18 25.38 10.64
N LEU A 175 2.73 24.12 10.47
CA LEU A 175 3.58 23.02 10.03
C LEU A 175 4.19 23.31 8.64
N ALA A 176 3.38 23.64 7.66
CA ALA A 176 3.83 23.92 6.30
C ALA A 176 4.87 25.07 6.28
N HIS A 177 4.58 26.19 6.94
CA HIS A 177 5.49 27.33 7.04
C HIS A 177 6.78 27.02 7.81
N HIS A 178 6.71 26.17 8.85
CA HIS A 178 7.90 25.71 9.58
C HIS A 178 8.91 25.04 8.64
N PHE A 179 8.42 24.26 7.68
CA PHE A 179 9.26 23.62 6.66
C PHE A 179 9.49 24.48 5.40
N GLY A 180 8.95 25.69 5.33
CA GLY A 180 9.14 26.60 4.19
C GLY A 180 8.15 26.39 3.04
N PHE A 181 7.09 25.60 3.23
CA PHE A 181 6.00 25.43 2.27
C PHE A 181 4.98 26.57 2.45
N MET A 182 5.00 27.57 1.56
CA MET A 182 4.28 28.84 1.74
C MET A 182 2.88 28.83 1.11
N ASP A 183 2.66 28.05 0.04
CA ASP A 183 1.37 28.03 -0.66
C ASP A 183 0.54 26.81 -0.25
N VAL A 184 -0.31 27.00 0.74
CA VAL A 184 -1.25 25.98 1.23
C VAL A 184 -2.65 26.09 0.61
N SER A 185 -2.87 27.06 -0.29
CA SER A 185 -4.19 27.40 -0.84
C SER A 185 -4.92 26.18 -1.41
N ARG A 186 -4.22 25.29 -2.12
CA ARG A 186 -4.81 24.10 -2.72
C ARG A 186 -5.44 23.14 -1.72
N PHE A 187 -4.86 23.05 -0.52
CA PHE A 187 -5.41 22.24 0.57
C PHE A 187 -6.62 22.92 1.22
N GLU A 188 -6.60 24.24 1.31
CA GLU A 188 -7.65 25.03 1.96
C GLU A 188 -8.87 25.25 1.07
N ASP A 189 -8.64 25.44 -0.24
CA ASP A 189 -9.70 25.69 -1.23
C ASP A 189 -10.47 24.39 -1.59
N LEU A 190 -9.97 23.22 -1.20
CA LEU A 190 -10.68 21.96 -1.42
C LEU A 190 -11.89 21.88 -0.49
N ASP A 191 -13.10 22.05 -1.03
CA ASP A 191 -14.35 21.82 -0.29
C ASP A 191 -14.61 20.33 -0.08
N VAL A 192 -13.80 19.74 0.82
CA VAL A 192 -13.81 18.30 1.09
C VAL A 192 -15.20 17.80 1.48
N LYS A 193 -16.02 18.60 2.16
CA LYS A 193 -17.38 18.21 2.55
C LYS A 193 -18.26 17.99 1.33
N SER A 194 -18.31 18.93 0.42
CA SER A 194 -19.07 18.80 -0.83
C SER A 194 -18.51 17.69 -1.70
N GLU A 195 -17.17 17.51 -1.71
CA GLU A 195 -16.53 16.44 -2.44
C GLU A 195 -16.91 15.04 -1.89
N ILE A 196 -16.91 14.84 -0.59
CA ILE A 196 -17.32 13.57 0.02
C ILE A 196 -18.81 13.27 -0.28
N GLN A 197 -19.67 14.28 -0.23
CA GLN A 197 -21.08 14.10 -0.59
C GLN A 197 -21.25 13.66 -2.04
N TRP A 198 -20.49 14.29 -2.95
CA TRP A 198 -20.47 13.90 -4.36
C TRP A 198 -19.93 12.47 -4.55
N LEU A 199 -18.83 12.11 -3.88
CA LEU A 199 -18.27 10.76 -3.92
C LEU A 199 -19.25 9.69 -3.43
N ARG A 200 -19.96 9.92 -2.32
CA ARG A 200 -20.99 8.99 -1.80
C ARG A 200 -22.14 8.79 -2.79
N LYS A 201 -22.58 9.87 -3.45
CA LYS A 201 -23.61 9.79 -4.48
C LYS A 201 -23.16 8.96 -5.68
N VAL A 202 -21.95 9.22 -6.18
CA VAL A 202 -21.44 8.56 -7.39
C VAL A 202 -21.03 7.12 -7.11
N GLU A 203 -20.54 6.79 -5.91
CA GLU A 203 -20.20 5.42 -5.49
C GLU A 203 -21.38 4.45 -5.71
N GLN A 204 -22.59 4.89 -5.38
CA GLN A 204 -23.79 4.06 -5.56
C GLN A 204 -24.15 3.81 -7.03
N LEU A 205 -23.72 4.70 -7.93
CA LEU A 205 -23.98 4.61 -9.37
C LEU A 205 -22.92 3.77 -10.10
N VAL A 206 -21.68 3.81 -9.65
CA VAL A 206 -20.56 3.07 -10.27
C VAL A 206 -20.70 1.57 -10.06
N ASN A 207 -21.24 1.13 -8.91
CA ASN A 207 -21.55 -0.28 -8.63
C ASN A 207 -20.41 -1.26 -8.95
N GLY A 208 -19.26 -1.08 -8.28
CA GLY A 208 -18.09 -1.92 -8.47
C GLY A 208 -18.19 -3.29 -7.78
N ARG A 209 -17.31 -4.22 -8.16
CA ARG A 209 -17.20 -5.53 -7.52
C ARG A 209 -16.43 -5.43 -6.20
N ILE A 210 -16.98 -5.96 -5.11
CA ILE A 210 -16.35 -6.02 -3.80
C ILE A 210 -15.45 -7.26 -3.73
N VAL A 211 -14.19 -7.05 -3.35
CA VAL A 211 -13.14 -8.08 -3.22
C VAL A 211 -12.31 -7.83 -1.95
N THR A 212 -11.37 -8.68 -1.64
CA THR A 212 -10.33 -8.35 -0.67
C THR A 212 -9.30 -7.44 -1.35
N ILE A 213 -9.13 -6.21 -0.88
CA ILE A 213 -8.16 -5.25 -1.39
C ILE A 213 -6.92 -5.17 -0.49
N SER A 214 -5.79 -4.74 -1.05
CA SER A 214 -4.58 -4.35 -0.30
C SER A 214 -4.80 -3.05 0.48
N GLY A 215 -5.48 -2.10 -0.14
CA GLY A 215 -5.81 -0.79 0.43
C GLY A 215 -4.67 0.22 0.41
N ASP A 216 -3.41 -0.22 0.17
CA ASP A 216 -2.23 0.64 0.04
C ASP A 216 -1.26 0.15 -1.04
N LEU A 217 -1.75 0.05 -2.27
CA LEU A 217 -1.00 -0.50 -3.40
C LEU A 217 -0.15 0.59 -4.09
N ASN A 218 0.84 1.09 -3.37
CA ASN A 218 1.84 2.03 -3.88
C ASN A 218 3.16 1.32 -4.23
N LYS A 219 4.09 2.02 -4.93
CA LYS A 219 5.35 1.42 -5.40
C LYS A 219 6.30 0.97 -4.28
N ASN A 220 6.14 1.44 -3.05
CA ASN A 220 6.94 0.99 -1.91
C ASN A 220 6.52 -0.40 -1.44
N ASN A 221 5.25 -0.77 -1.69
CA ASN A 221 4.65 -2.04 -1.28
C ASN A 221 4.67 -3.09 -2.41
N ILE A 222 5.46 -2.83 -3.46
CA ILE A 222 5.65 -3.75 -4.58
C ILE A 222 7.15 -4.01 -4.74
N LEU A 223 7.53 -5.28 -4.67
CA LEU A 223 8.90 -5.76 -4.85
C LEU A 223 9.06 -6.45 -6.20
N ILE A 224 10.25 -6.29 -6.79
CA ILE A 224 10.69 -7.04 -7.97
C ILE A 224 11.76 -8.04 -7.49
N ARG A 225 11.41 -9.30 -7.44
CA ARG A 225 12.26 -10.40 -6.97
C ARG A 225 13.42 -10.65 -7.93
N ASP A 226 14.57 -11.04 -7.39
CA ASP A 226 15.72 -11.47 -8.21
C ASP A 226 15.41 -12.76 -8.96
N GLU A 227 14.64 -13.68 -8.33
CA GLU A 227 14.21 -14.93 -8.94
C GLU A 227 12.68 -14.99 -9.04
N PRO A 228 12.13 -15.54 -10.15
CA PRO A 228 10.69 -15.67 -10.31
C PRO A 228 10.08 -16.62 -9.27
N ASP A 229 8.81 -16.44 -8.98
CA ASP A 229 8.04 -17.32 -8.12
C ASP A 229 7.51 -18.56 -8.87
N LYS A 230 6.65 -19.33 -8.19
CA LYS A 230 6.02 -20.54 -8.77
C LYS A 230 5.13 -20.27 -10.01
N PHE A 231 4.76 -19.02 -10.26
CA PHE A 231 3.99 -18.60 -11.44
C PHE A 231 4.90 -18.07 -12.57
N GLY A 232 6.22 -18.05 -12.37
CA GLY A 232 7.18 -17.48 -13.29
C GLY A 232 7.23 -15.96 -13.26
N GLU A 233 6.72 -15.33 -12.20
CA GLU A 233 6.57 -13.88 -12.05
C GLU A 233 7.54 -13.35 -10.99
N ARG A 234 8.04 -12.12 -11.21
CA ARG A 234 8.97 -11.43 -10.28
C ARG A 234 8.30 -10.41 -9.39
N VAL A 235 7.11 -9.93 -9.78
CA VAL A 235 6.34 -8.99 -8.96
C VAL A 235 5.81 -9.69 -7.71
N MET A 236 6.00 -9.05 -6.55
CA MET A 236 5.48 -9.49 -5.26
C MET A 236 4.90 -8.28 -4.51
N MET A 237 3.70 -8.41 -4.00
CA MET A 237 3.06 -7.43 -3.14
C MET A 237 3.41 -7.71 -1.70
N ILE A 238 3.56 -6.65 -0.89
CA ILE A 238 3.82 -6.71 0.55
C ILE A 238 2.98 -5.65 1.26
N ASP A 239 3.00 -5.68 2.59
CA ASP A 239 2.34 -4.71 3.48
C ASP A 239 0.81 -4.71 3.36
N TYR A 240 0.18 -5.58 4.15
CA TYR A 240 -1.26 -5.83 4.13
C TYR A 240 -2.00 -5.21 5.32
N GLU A 241 -1.42 -4.20 5.99
CA GLU A 241 -2.01 -3.60 7.18
C GLU A 241 -3.36 -2.92 6.90
N LEU A 242 -3.54 -2.39 5.68
CA LEU A 242 -4.80 -1.79 5.23
C LEU A 242 -5.72 -2.75 4.47
N ALA A 243 -5.36 -4.04 4.40
CA ALA A 243 -6.19 -5.02 3.70
C ALA A 243 -7.61 -5.10 4.30
N ALA A 244 -8.60 -5.08 3.44
CA ALA A 244 -10.02 -5.06 3.81
C ALA A 244 -10.91 -5.59 2.68
N ARG A 245 -12.21 -5.70 2.94
CA ARG A 245 -13.22 -5.87 1.88
C ARG A 245 -13.60 -4.50 1.34
N ASP A 246 -13.40 -4.27 0.04
CA ASP A 246 -13.81 -3.03 -0.63
C ASP A 246 -13.89 -3.24 -2.15
N TYR A 247 -14.23 -2.19 -2.89
CA TYR A 247 -14.29 -2.22 -4.35
C TYR A 247 -12.91 -2.46 -4.98
N ARG A 248 -12.81 -3.39 -5.94
CA ARG A 248 -11.56 -3.69 -6.68
C ARG A 248 -10.95 -2.48 -7.36
N GLY A 249 -11.81 -1.56 -7.80
CA GLY A 249 -11.40 -0.32 -8.44
C GLY A 249 -10.50 0.54 -7.56
N ARG A 250 -10.55 0.39 -6.24
CA ARG A 250 -9.69 1.13 -5.31
C ARG A 250 -8.21 0.76 -5.46
N ASP A 251 -7.88 -0.54 -5.44
CA ASP A 251 -6.49 -0.98 -5.64
C ASP A 251 -6.01 -0.68 -7.07
N ILE A 252 -6.85 -0.94 -8.09
CA ILE A 252 -6.51 -0.65 -9.48
C ILE A 252 -6.28 0.86 -9.68
N GLY A 253 -7.14 1.70 -9.10
CA GLY A 253 -7.01 3.15 -9.13
C GLY A 253 -5.75 3.65 -8.42
N GLN A 254 -5.34 3.02 -7.31
CA GLN A 254 -4.07 3.30 -6.65
C GLN A 254 -2.87 2.99 -7.54
N VAL A 255 -2.86 1.85 -8.26
CA VAL A 255 -1.80 1.56 -9.24
C VAL A 255 -1.67 2.67 -10.27
N PHE A 256 -2.79 3.20 -10.78
CA PHE A 256 -2.79 4.29 -11.74
C PHE A 256 -2.28 5.59 -11.13
N ALA A 257 -2.81 5.98 -9.98
CA ALA A 257 -2.43 7.21 -9.27
C ALA A 257 -0.95 7.21 -8.85
N TYR A 258 -0.48 6.11 -8.28
CA TYR A 258 0.90 6.03 -7.78
C TYR A 258 1.94 5.69 -8.85
N LYS A 259 1.52 5.42 -10.11
CA LYS A 259 2.49 5.29 -11.20
C LYS A 259 3.36 6.53 -11.38
N VAL A 260 2.80 7.71 -11.13
CA VAL A 260 3.50 9.00 -11.25
C VAL A 260 4.56 9.23 -10.19
N LEU A 261 4.53 8.47 -9.10
CA LEU A 261 5.37 8.68 -7.92
C LEU A 261 6.65 7.86 -8.00
N GLU A 262 7.79 8.48 -7.69
CA GLU A 262 9.03 7.81 -7.32
C GLU A 262 9.54 8.34 -5.98
N MET A 263 10.41 7.56 -5.32
CA MET A 263 11.19 8.04 -4.18
C MET A 263 12.66 8.06 -4.56
N LYS A 264 13.32 9.20 -4.33
CA LYS A 264 14.75 9.36 -4.54
C LYS A 264 15.31 10.16 -3.37
N ASP A 265 16.38 9.64 -2.77
CA ASP A 265 17.03 10.27 -1.60
C ASP A 265 16.01 10.56 -0.46
N ASP A 266 15.11 9.59 -0.19
CA ASP A 266 13.97 9.66 0.75
C ASP A 266 12.94 10.77 0.47
N CYS A 267 13.00 11.43 -0.69
CA CYS A 267 12.05 12.45 -1.12
C CYS A 267 11.10 11.93 -2.19
N PHE A 268 9.83 12.33 -2.10
CA PHE A 268 8.82 12.05 -3.11
C PHE A 268 9.04 12.91 -4.35
N ARG A 269 8.93 12.33 -5.54
CA ARG A 269 9.04 13.04 -6.82
C ARG A 269 7.97 12.55 -7.78
N ILE A 270 7.52 13.47 -8.63
CA ILE A 270 6.67 13.12 -9.77
C ILE A 270 7.60 12.74 -10.93
N CYS A 271 7.61 11.47 -11.31
CA CYS A 271 8.53 10.93 -12.32
C CYS A 271 7.95 10.89 -13.73
N CYS A 272 6.63 10.94 -13.87
CA CYS A 272 5.96 10.85 -15.17
C CYS A 272 4.54 11.41 -15.07
N GLU A 273 3.86 11.47 -16.21
CA GLU A 273 2.43 11.79 -16.25
C GLU A 273 1.55 10.60 -15.79
N TYR A 274 0.30 10.91 -15.47
CA TYR A 274 -0.72 9.90 -15.21
C TYR A 274 -0.81 8.94 -16.42
N PRO A 275 -0.91 7.62 -16.20
CA PRO A 275 -0.85 6.66 -17.29
C PRO A 275 -1.96 6.90 -18.35
N ASP A 276 -1.58 6.83 -19.60
CA ASP A 276 -2.52 7.00 -20.71
C ASP A 276 -3.58 5.87 -20.75
N GLU A 277 -4.59 6.05 -21.58
CA GLU A 277 -5.68 5.08 -21.67
C GLU A 277 -5.19 3.72 -22.18
N THR A 278 -4.22 3.69 -23.10
CA THR A 278 -3.66 2.46 -23.66
C THR A 278 -3.03 1.61 -22.55
N TRP A 279 -2.21 2.22 -21.69
CA TRP A 279 -1.57 1.55 -20.56
C TRP A 279 -2.60 1.04 -19.55
N ARG A 280 -3.59 1.87 -19.20
CA ARG A 280 -4.65 1.50 -18.26
C ARG A 280 -5.51 0.37 -18.77
N ARG A 281 -5.89 0.40 -20.06
CA ARG A 281 -6.64 -0.69 -20.73
C ARG A 281 -5.84 -1.98 -20.75
N ALA A 282 -4.55 -1.94 -21.04
CA ALA A 282 -3.68 -3.11 -21.04
C ALA A 282 -3.62 -3.74 -19.63
N PHE A 283 -3.47 -2.94 -18.58
CA PHE A 283 -3.49 -3.40 -17.20
C PHE A 283 -4.81 -4.10 -16.85
N VAL A 284 -5.94 -3.45 -17.11
CA VAL A 284 -7.28 -4.00 -16.82
C VAL A 284 -7.57 -5.25 -17.64
N THR A 285 -7.11 -5.30 -18.90
CA THR A 285 -7.27 -6.49 -19.75
C THR A 285 -6.55 -7.71 -19.16
N GLU A 286 -5.28 -7.55 -18.71
CA GLU A 286 -4.54 -8.63 -18.08
C GLU A 286 -5.14 -9.03 -16.71
N TYR A 287 -5.61 -8.06 -15.93
CA TYR A 287 -6.32 -8.28 -14.67
C TYR A 287 -7.59 -9.15 -14.90
N LEU A 288 -8.45 -8.75 -15.83
CA LEU A 288 -9.69 -9.47 -16.13
C LEU A 288 -9.44 -10.86 -16.74
N LYS A 289 -8.44 -10.99 -17.62
CA LYS A 289 -8.03 -12.28 -18.19
C LYS A 289 -7.62 -13.25 -17.08
N GLN A 290 -6.81 -12.80 -16.12
CA GLN A 290 -6.42 -13.61 -14.97
C GLN A 290 -7.62 -13.90 -14.08
N THR A 291 -8.44 -12.92 -13.74
CA THR A 291 -9.67 -13.07 -12.94
C THR A 291 -10.59 -14.14 -13.53
N LYS A 292 -10.85 -14.09 -14.82
CA LYS A 292 -11.68 -15.08 -15.53
C LYS A 292 -11.10 -16.49 -15.44
N SER A 293 -9.77 -16.62 -15.52
CA SER A 293 -9.09 -17.92 -15.43
C SER A 293 -9.16 -18.56 -14.03
N LEU A 294 -9.31 -17.77 -12.98
CA LEU A 294 -9.38 -18.24 -11.60
C LEU A 294 -10.76 -18.80 -11.23
N ASN A 295 -11.80 -18.42 -11.96
CA ASN A 295 -13.18 -18.86 -11.77
C ASN A 295 -13.65 -18.78 -10.28
N TYR A 296 -13.21 -17.72 -9.58
CA TYR A 296 -13.45 -17.55 -8.14
C TYR A 296 -14.87 -17.06 -7.85
N PHE A 297 -15.43 -16.22 -8.72
CA PHE A 297 -16.80 -15.72 -8.63
C PHE A 297 -17.52 -15.82 -9.98
N GLU A 298 -18.84 -15.78 -9.94
CA GLU A 298 -19.67 -15.76 -11.14
C GLU A 298 -19.34 -14.52 -11.98
N TRP A 299 -19.01 -14.77 -13.26
CA TRP A 299 -18.67 -13.71 -14.20
C TRP A 299 -19.92 -12.93 -14.62
N ASP A 300 -19.89 -11.61 -14.45
CA ASP A 300 -20.95 -10.69 -14.86
C ASP A 300 -20.42 -9.81 -16.00
N GLU A 301 -20.92 -10.00 -17.23
CA GLU A 301 -20.48 -9.22 -18.40
C GLU A 301 -20.73 -7.70 -18.27
N LYS A 302 -21.61 -7.27 -17.36
CA LYS A 302 -21.86 -5.85 -17.09
C LYS A 302 -20.79 -5.25 -16.18
N LEU A 303 -20.28 -6.01 -15.22
CA LEU A 303 -19.28 -5.57 -14.28
C LEU A 303 -17.86 -5.97 -14.72
N ASP A 304 -17.68 -7.16 -15.33
CA ASP A 304 -16.39 -7.76 -15.61
C ASP A 304 -15.95 -7.52 -17.06
N ASN A 305 -16.03 -6.26 -17.48
CA ASN A 305 -15.50 -5.81 -18.77
C ASN A 305 -14.53 -4.64 -18.59
N VAL A 306 -13.71 -4.39 -19.60
CA VAL A 306 -12.63 -3.40 -19.51
C VAL A 306 -13.14 -1.99 -19.24
N ASP A 307 -14.22 -1.59 -19.90
CA ASP A 307 -14.76 -0.22 -19.79
C ASP A 307 -15.33 0.04 -18.37
N HIS A 308 -16.05 -0.95 -17.83
CA HIS A 308 -16.60 -0.83 -16.48
C HIS A 308 -15.50 -0.79 -15.40
N VAL A 309 -14.48 -1.68 -15.51
CA VAL A 309 -13.37 -1.70 -14.54
C VAL A 309 -12.50 -0.45 -14.64
N LEU A 310 -12.34 0.13 -15.83
CA LEU A 310 -11.70 1.44 -15.97
C LEU A 310 -12.49 2.54 -15.27
N MET A 311 -13.80 2.57 -15.43
CA MET A 311 -14.68 3.51 -14.72
C MET A 311 -14.58 3.33 -13.20
N GLU A 312 -14.60 2.07 -12.70
CA GLU A 312 -14.37 1.78 -11.28
C GLU A 312 -13.04 2.36 -10.81
N ALA A 313 -11.94 2.06 -11.51
CA ALA A 313 -10.59 2.46 -11.12
C ALA A 313 -10.42 4.00 -11.11
N GLU A 314 -10.94 4.69 -12.13
CA GLU A 314 -10.91 6.15 -12.21
C GLU A 314 -11.70 6.78 -11.05
N PHE A 315 -12.85 6.23 -10.71
CA PHE A 315 -13.67 6.76 -9.61
C PHE A 315 -13.06 6.47 -8.24
N PHE A 316 -12.72 5.20 -7.95
CA PHE A 316 -12.24 4.82 -6.62
C PHE A 316 -10.83 5.33 -6.30
N MET A 317 -10.06 5.76 -7.28
CA MET A 317 -8.82 6.53 -7.08
C MET A 317 -9.08 7.80 -6.26
N PHE A 318 -10.21 8.47 -6.45
CA PHE A 318 -10.55 9.71 -5.74
C PHE A 318 -10.63 9.51 -4.22
N HIS A 319 -11.10 8.35 -3.76
CA HIS A 319 -11.12 8.00 -2.33
C HIS A 319 -9.70 8.01 -1.72
N SER A 320 -8.73 7.44 -2.44
CA SER A 320 -7.34 7.40 -1.98
C SER A 320 -6.72 8.79 -1.92
N ILE A 321 -7.02 9.66 -2.88
CA ILE A 321 -6.53 11.05 -2.89
C ILE A 321 -7.08 11.82 -1.68
N HIS A 322 -8.37 11.72 -1.40
CA HIS A 322 -8.98 12.39 -0.25
C HIS A 322 -8.45 11.87 1.09
N MET A 323 -8.24 10.58 1.21
CA MET A 323 -7.65 9.97 2.39
C MET A 323 -6.25 10.51 2.67
N ILE A 324 -5.37 10.54 1.67
CA ILE A 324 -4.00 11.07 1.79
C ILE A 324 -4.02 12.57 2.15
N THR A 325 -4.87 13.35 1.47
CA THR A 325 -5.04 14.78 1.76
C THR A 325 -5.48 14.98 3.21
N GLY A 326 -6.43 14.17 3.69
CA GLY A 326 -6.88 14.18 5.08
C GLY A 326 -5.77 13.89 6.09
N ILE A 327 -4.90 12.92 5.80
CA ILE A 327 -3.73 12.60 6.63
C ILE A 327 -2.79 13.81 6.72
N PHE A 328 -2.48 14.48 5.63
CA PHE A 328 -1.57 15.63 5.63
C PHE A 328 -2.13 16.82 6.41
N ILE A 329 -3.39 17.18 6.20
CA ILE A 329 -4.02 18.33 6.87
C ILE A 329 -4.12 18.13 8.38
N ASN A 330 -4.18 16.89 8.87
CA ASN A 330 -4.36 16.59 10.29
C ASN A 330 -3.04 16.35 11.06
N GLN A 331 -1.88 16.67 10.48
CA GLN A 331 -0.61 16.54 11.20
C GLN A 331 -0.48 17.57 12.33
N LYS A 332 -0.16 17.10 13.53
CA LYS A 332 -0.03 17.91 14.76
C LYS A 332 1.44 18.24 15.04
N GLU A 333 1.69 19.25 15.88
CA GLU A 333 3.05 19.66 16.29
C GLU A 333 3.87 18.55 16.96
N ASP A 334 3.23 17.55 17.56
CA ASP A 334 3.88 16.36 18.13
C ASP A 334 3.97 15.19 17.12
N SER A 335 3.55 15.40 15.87
CA SER A 335 3.59 14.37 14.85
C SER A 335 5.02 14.03 14.44
N VAL A 336 5.16 12.85 13.86
CA VAL A 336 6.44 12.35 13.31
C VAL A 336 7.02 13.30 12.26
N PHE A 337 6.18 14.06 11.56
CA PHE A 337 6.59 15.03 10.53
C PHE A 337 7.58 16.07 11.05
N TYR A 338 7.41 16.57 12.29
CA TYR A 338 8.35 17.53 12.89
C TYR A 338 9.75 16.96 13.15
N ASN A 339 9.88 15.64 13.16
CA ASN A 339 11.15 14.93 13.35
C ASN A 339 11.76 14.41 12.05
N MET A 340 11.08 14.63 10.91
CA MET A 340 11.57 14.24 9.59
C MET A 340 12.50 15.33 9.01
N PRO A 341 13.41 14.96 8.08
CA PRO A 341 14.16 15.93 7.28
C PRO A 341 13.24 16.90 6.54
N ALA A 342 13.60 18.19 6.50
CA ALA A 342 12.75 19.23 5.92
C ALA A 342 12.44 19.01 4.43
N ASP A 343 13.42 18.57 3.68
CA ASP A 343 13.29 18.23 2.26
C ASP A 343 12.31 17.07 2.01
N MET A 344 12.31 16.08 2.90
CA MET A 344 11.33 14.99 2.87
C MET A 344 9.91 15.52 3.11
N VAL A 345 9.69 16.34 4.15
CA VAL A 345 8.36 16.91 4.44
C VAL A 345 7.88 17.82 3.31
N LEU A 346 8.76 18.66 2.78
CA LEU A 346 8.45 19.50 1.61
C LEU A 346 8.03 18.67 0.42
N SER A 347 8.75 17.60 0.12
CA SER A 347 8.40 16.72 -1.00
C SER A 347 7.06 16.02 -0.80
N MET A 348 6.67 15.70 0.45
CA MET A 348 5.35 15.16 0.77
C MET A 348 4.23 16.18 0.56
N LEU A 349 4.45 17.44 0.95
CA LEU A 349 3.50 18.53 0.74
C LEU A 349 3.32 18.86 -0.76
N ASP A 350 4.42 18.90 -1.51
CA ASP A 350 4.38 19.06 -2.97
C ASP A 350 3.60 17.92 -3.64
N PHE A 351 3.83 16.71 -3.19
CA PHE A 351 3.10 15.53 -3.66
C PHE A 351 1.60 15.63 -3.34
N GLY A 352 1.23 16.01 -2.12
CA GLY A 352 -0.17 16.25 -1.74
C GLY A 352 -0.84 17.31 -2.61
N SER A 353 -0.15 18.44 -2.85
CA SER A 353 -0.60 19.50 -3.74
C SER A 353 -0.79 19.02 -5.19
N TYR A 354 0.13 18.19 -5.70
CA TYR A 354 0.00 17.57 -7.03
C TYR A 354 -1.23 16.65 -7.10
N PHE A 355 -1.48 15.85 -6.06
CA PHE A 355 -2.62 14.93 -6.01
C PHE A 355 -3.96 15.66 -6.00
N ILE A 356 -4.07 16.79 -5.31
CA ILE A 356 -5.28 17.63 -5.35
C ILE A 356 -5.53 18.16 -6.77
N ASN A 357 -4.48 18.63 -7.45
CA ASN A 357 -4.61 19.05 -8.86
C ASN A 357 -5.04 17.89 -9.76
N MET A 358 -4.41 16.74 -9.61
CA MET A 358 -4.76 15.55 -10.37
C MET A 358 -6.22 15.16 -10.11
N TYR A 359 -6.68 15.24 -8.86
CA TYR A 359 -8.07 15.02 -8.52
C TYR A 359 -9.02 15.89 -9.34
N HIS A 360 -8.83 17.21 -9.34
CA HIS A 360 -9.71 18.13 -10.08
C HIS A 360 -9.72 17.83 -11.58
N GLN A 361 -8.55 17.62 -12.17
CA GLN A 361 -8.42 17.30 -13.59
C GLN A 361 -9.11 15.96 -13.93
N ARG A 362 -8.86 14.93 -13.12
CA ARG A 362 -9.43 13.60 -13.35
C ARG A 362 -10.93 13.56 -13.08
N LYS A 363 -11.43 14.30 -12.08
CA LYS A 363 -12.86 14.43 -11.80
C LYS A 363 -13.59 15.09 -12.98
N ALA A 364 -13.05 16.18 -13.52
CA ALA A 364 -13.63 16.85 -14.69
C ALA A 364 -13.73 15.89 -15.89
N LEU A 365 -12.65 15.17 -16.18
CA LEU A 365 -12.61 14.17 -17.25
C LEU A 365 -13.53 12.97 -16.97
N PHE A 366 -13.64 12.53 -15.72
CA PHE A 366 -14.58 11.46 -15.32
C PHE A 366 -16.03 11.87 -15.58
N ILE A 367 -16.41 13.09 -15.22
CA ILE A 367 -17.76 13.63 -15.48
C ILE A 367 -17.99 13.76 -16.99
N GLU A 368 -17.04 14.26 -17.75
CA GLU A 368 -17.12 14.34 -19.23
C GLU A 368 -17.33 12.96 -19.86
N THR A 369 -16.55 11.96 -19.42
CA THR A 369 -16.54 10.62 -20.01
C THR A 369 -17.75 9.77 -19.60
N TYR A 370 -18.08 9.78 -18.31
CA TYR A 370 -19.07 8.88 -17.72
C TYR A 370 -20.33 9.58 -17.18
N GLY A 371 -20.37 10.91 -17.21
CA GLY A 371 -21.44 11.68 -16.59
C GLY A 371 -22.82 11.37 -17.18
N LYS A 372 -22.93 11.20 -18.49
CA LYS A 372 -24.20 10.79 -19.13
C LYS A 372 -24.59 9.36 -18.75
N LEU A 373 -23.65 8.43 -18.74
CA LEU A 373 -23.88 7.03 -18.38
C LEU A 373 -24.39 6.92 -16.93
N LEU A 374 -23.87 7.74 -16.04
CA LEU A 374 -24.19 7.75 -14.61
C LEU A 374 -25.30 8.76 -14.25
N ASN A 375 -25.94 9.41 -15.23
CA ASN A 375 -26.96 10.46 -15.02
C ASN A 375 -26.48 11.59 -14.09
N LEU A 376 -25.23 11.99 -14.19
CA LEU A 376 -24.63 13.12 -13.46
C LEU A 376 -24.78 14.44 -14.20
N ILE A 377 -24.92 14.38 -15.52
CA ILE A 377 -25.17 15.49 -16.45
C ILE A 377 -26.26 15.09 -17.45
N GLU A 378 -26.96 16.09 -18.01
CA GLU A 378 -27.98 15.93 -19.05
C GLU A 378 -27.40 15.50 -20.41
#